data_53b9650340aa3ae843337328b8d99ff5
#
_entry.id   53b9650340aa3ae843337328b8d99ff5
#
_cell.length_a   1.000
_cell.length_b   1.000
_cell.length_c   1.000
_cell.angle_alpha   90.00
_cell.angle_beta   90.00
_cell.angle_gamma   90.00
#
_symmetry.space_group_name_H-M   'P 1'
#
loop_
_entity.id
_entity.type
_entity.pdbx_description
1 polymer ?
#
loop_
_entity_poly.entity_id
_entity_poly.type
_entity_poly.pdbx_seq_one_letter_code
_entity_poly.pdbx_strand_id
1 'polypeptide(L)'
;MKSSRQAPKFKHPKLKHGQLTIVGTDASDKITLRLQAGQPSVLQVDVGDDGSADFAFERADVARIAVDAGAGDDLVRVDERNGVFTDAIPTTIDGGDGNDTLAGGSGAETLLGGNGNDSIDGNGGNDLAFMGAGDDVFVWDPGDGSDTVEGQDGTDTMRFNGANVAEHVDLSANGNRLRFFRDVANITMDTAGVERVDFNALGGADSVTVNDLTGTDVNLVNVDLASTLGGTTGDGQTDRIVVNATNGDDAIDISGDARVVKVGGLAPTIKILHPEPANDRLELNTLAGTDSLNTIGLATGAIQLFLDSILVP
;
A
#
# COMPACT_ATOMS: atom_id res chain seq x y z
N MET A 1 11.56 46.32 6.71
CA MET A 1 12.09 45.66 5.52
C MET A 1 12.00 44.15 5.80
N LYS A 2 11.07 43.43 5.18
CA LYS A 2 11.07 41.98 5.22
C LYS A 2 12.16 41.51 4.27
N SER A 3 13.22 40.87 4.81
CA SER A 3 14.20 40.17 3.99
C SER A 3 13.42 39.07 3.21
N SER A 4 13.30 39.25 1.90
CA SER A 4 12.90 38.14 1.04
C SER A 4 14.03 37.13 1.10
N ARG A 5 13.90 36.07 1.90
CA ARG A 5 14.76 34.89 1.74
C ARG A 5 14.52 34.41 0.31
N GLN A 6 15.57 34.47 -0.50
CA GLN A 6 15.55 33.85 -1.83
C GLN A 6 15.32 32.35 -1.60
N ALA A 7 14.37 31.75 -2.32
CA ALA A 7 14.16 30.33 -2.25
C ALA A 7 15.49 29.57 -2.46
N PRO A 8 15.75 28.50 -1.71
CA PRO A 8 16.94 27.71 -1.90
C PRO A 8 16.99 27.21 -3.35
N LYS A 9 18.16 27.29 -3.99
CA LYS A 9 18.32 26.80 -5.36
C LYS A 9 18.66 25.33 -5.31
N PHE A 10 17.98 24.54 -6.12
CA PHE A 10 18.28 23.13 -6.34
C PHE A 10 19.78 22.96 -6.69
N LYS A 11 20.42 21.99 -6.03
CA LYS A 11 21.85 21.73 -6.25
C LYS A 11 22.03 20.86 -7.49
N HIS A 12 23.08 21.13 -8.27
CA HIS A 12 23.42 20.28 -9.40
C HIS A 12 23.69 18.84 -8.93
N PRO A 13 22.99 17.81 -9.47
CA PRO A 13 23.26 16.41 -9.13
C PRO A 13 24.73 16.04 -9.36
N LYS A 14 25.25 15.14 -8.55
CA LYS A 14 26.66 14.74 -8.57
C LYS A 14 26.80 13.28 -8.98
N LEU A 15 27.53 13.05 -10.06
CA LEU A 15 27.97 11.71 -10.43
C LEU A 15 29.41 11.49 -9.98
N LYS A 16 29.63 10.56 -9.07
CA LYS A 16 30.95 10.23 -8.53
C LYS A 16 31.08 8.73 -8.28
N HIS A 17 32.11 8.12 -8.85
CA HIS A 17 32.37 6.68 -8.73
C HIS A 17 31.13 5.80 -9.03
N GLY A 18 30.39 6.16 -10.05
CA GLY A 18 29.16 5.47 -10.46
C GLY A 18 27.92 5.77 -9.61
N GLN A 19 28.02 6.58 -8.56
CA GLN A 19 26.86 7.03 -7.79
C GLN A 19 26.39 8.39 -8.29
N LEU A 20 25.16 8.42 -8.76
CA LEU A 20 24.41 9.65 -9.01
C LEU A 20 23.68 10.04 -7.71
N THR A 21 24.04 11.19 -7.16
CA THR A 21 23.42 11.76 -5.96
C THR A 21 22.66 13.01 -6.34
N ILE A 22 21.38 13.04 -6.01
CA ILE A 22 20.45 14.14 -6.22
C ILE A 22 20.03 14.62 -4.84
N VAL A 23 20.17 15.92 -4.58
CA VAL A 23 19.81 16.52 -3.28
C VAL A 23 18.88 17.69 -3.55
N GLY A 24 17.70 17.59 -3.00
CA GLY A 24 16.66 18.62 -3.01
C GLY A 24 16.99 19.82 -2.11
N THR A 25 15.97 20.52 -1.71
CA THR A 25 16.08 21.77 -0.93
C THR A 25 15.34 21.64 0.41
N ASP A 26 15.16 22.77 1.12
CA ASP A 26 14.30 22.84 2.32
C ASP A 26 12.88 23.34 1.94
N ALA A 27 12.43 23.12 0.72
CA ALA A 27 11.11 23.51 0.21
C ALA A 27 10.61 22.45 -0.74
N SER A 28 9.29 22.35 -0.88
CA SER A 28 8.66 21.34 -1.75
C SER A 28 9.29 21.30 -3.14
N ASP A 29 9.92 20.17 -3.45
CA ASP A 29 10.57 19.88 -4.71
C ASP A 29 9.76 18.87 -5.53
N LYS A 30 9.97 18.86 -6.84
CA LYS A 30 9.47 17.82 -7.72
C LYS A 30 10.65 17.27 -8.51
N ILE A 31 10.94 16.00 -8.34
CA ILE A 31 12.10 15.34 -8.93
C ILE A 31 11.62 14.13 -9.73
N THR A 32 11.86 14.16 -11.03
CA THR A 32 11.55 13.00 -11.90
C THR A 32 12.82 12.46 -12.52
N LEU A 33 13.00 11.15 -12.40
CA LEU A 33 14.05 10.38 -13.06
C LEU A 33 13.47 9.65 -14.25
N ARG A 34 14.08 9.79 -15.43
CA ARG A 34 13.62 9.07 -16.64
C ARG A 34 14.74 8.86 -17.66
N LEU A 35 14.54 7.94 -18.57
CA LEU A 35 15.37 7.88 -19.77
C LEU A 35 14.91 8.93 -20.79
N GLN A 36 15.84 9.45 -21.57
CA GLN A 36 15.51 10.37 -22.66
C GLN A 36 14.76 9.66 -23.76
N ALA A 37 13.64 10.21 -24.21
CA ALA A 37 12.86 9.65 -25.31
C ALA A 37 13.71 9.47 -26.58
N GLY A 38 13.74 8.25 -27.12
CA GLY A 38 14.55 7.89 -28.28
C GLY A 38 16.06 7.78 -28.05
N GLN A 39 16.53 8.02 -26.84
CA GLN A 39 17.95 7.88 -26.46
C GLN A 39 18.08 7.18 -25.08
N PRO A 40 17.87 5.86 -24.99
CA PRO A 40 17.84 5.14 -23.71
C PRO A 40 19.22 5.04 -23.02
N SER A 41 20.28 5.52 -23.66
CA SER A 41 21.60 5.67 -23.04
C SER A 41 21.71 6.92 -22.15
N VAL A 42 20.72 7.82 -22.17
CA VAL A 42 20.74 9.07 -21.41
C VAL A 42 19.71 9.04 -20.29
N LEU A 43 20.19 9.09 -19.05
CA LEU A 43 19.38 9.26 -17.86
C LEU A 43 19.20 10.77 -17.59
N GLN A 44 17.96 11.18 -17.41
CA GLN A 44 17.57 12.57 -17.17
C GLN A 44 17.06 12.77 -15.75
N VAL A 45 17.35 13.93 -15.19
CA VAL A 45 16.75 14.47 -13.97
C VAL A 45 15.97 15.73 -14.36
N ASP A 46 14.67 15.71 -14.09
CA ASP A 46 13.74 16.81 -14.32
C ASP A 46 13.34 17.37 -12.95
N VAL A 47 13.70 18.60 -12.68
CA VAL A 47 13.36 19.32 -11.45
C VAL A 47 12.22 20.27 -11.73
N GLY A 48 11.11 20.10 -11.03
CA GLY A 48 9.86 20.81 -11.29
C GLY A 48 8.81 19.93 -11.97
N ASP A 49 9.20 18.76 -12.50
CA ASP A 49 8.32 17.81 -13.19
C ASP A 49 7.53 18.47 -14.33
N ASP A 50 8.20 19.35 -15.08
CA ASP A 50 7.58 20.11 -16.17
C ASP A 50 7.74 19.45 -17.55
N GLY A 51 8.38 18.28 -17.58
CA GLY A 51 8.65 17.50 -18.79
C GLY A 51 9.97 17.86 -19.48
N SER A 52 10.70 18.87 -18.98
CA SER A 52 11.99 19.27 -19.48
C SER A 52 13.11 18.78 -18.55
N ALA A 53 14.12 18.13 -19.08
CA ALA A 53 15.25 17.70 -18.26
C ALA A 53 16.17 18.88 -17.92
N ASP A 54 16.46 19.06 -16.64
CA ASP A 54 17.45 20.05 -16.17
C ASP A 54 18.86 19.48 -16.22
N PHE A 55 18.99 18.16 -16.01
CA PHE A 55 20.27 17.47 -16.01
C PHE A 55 20.20 16.17 -16.80
N ALA A 56 21.32 15.78 -17.39
CA ALA A 56 21.44 14.55 -18.15
C ALA A 56 22.79 13.88 -17.90
N PHE A 57 22.76 12.55 -17.84
CA PHE A 57 23.92 11.71 -17.54
C PHE A 57 23.95 10.52 -18.51
N GLU A 58 25.16 10.09 -18.92
CA GLU A 58 25.28 8.84 -19.63
C GLU A 58 24.88 7.69 -18.67
N ARG A 59 23.85 6.92 -19.04
CA ARG A 59 23.35 5.80 -18.23
C ARG A 59 24.46 4.81 -17.85
N ALA A 60 25.39 4.54 -18.76
CA ALA A 60 26.49 3.61 -18.54
C ALA A 60 27.45 4.03 -17.42
N ASP A 61 27.47 5.31 -17.07
CA ASP A 61 28.32 5.84 -16.00
C ASP A 61 27.63 5.77 -14.63
N VAL A 62 26.31 5.46 -14.59
CA VAL A 62 25.51 5.39 -13.38
C VAL A 62 25.34 3.94 -12.94
N ALA A 63 25.98 3.58 -11.83
CA ALA A 63 25.90 2.25 -11.22
C ALA A 63 24.85 2.18 -10.08
N ARG A 64 24.46 3.32 -9.52
CA ARG A 64 23.38 3.45 -8.51
C ARG A 64 22.91 4.89 -8.40
N ILE A 65 21.69 5.07 -7.94
CA ILE A 65 21.04 6.37 -7.75
C ILE A 65 20.72 6.53 -6.25
N ALA A 66 20.92 7.75 -5.75
CA ALA A 66 20.44 8.16 -4.43
C ALA A 66 19.80 9.54 -4.56
N VAL A 67 18.54 9.65 -4.17
CA VAL A 67 17.77 10.87 -4.06
C VAL A 67 17.55 11.17 -2.59
N ASP A 68 17.85 12.38 -2.17
CA ASP A 68 17.54 12.96 -0.87
C ASP A 68 16.72 14.22 -1.18
N ALA A 69 15.40 14.17 -0.98
CA ALA A 69 14.51 15.25 -1.36
C ALA A 69 14.61 16.44 -0.39
N GLY A 70 14.85 16.14 0.90
CA GLY A 70 15.23 17.17 1.86
C GLY A 70 14.14 17.53 2.86
N ALA A 71 13.59 18.72 2.78
CA ALA A 71 12.48 19.13 3.62
C ALA A 71 11.43 19.87 2.79
N GLY A 72 10.18 19.76 3.18
CA GLY A 72 9.03 20.26 2.43
C GLY A 72 8.20 19.10 1.91
N ASP A 73 7.03 19.36 1.40
CA ASP A 73 6.19 18.28 0.82
C ASP A 73 6.67 18.00 -0.61
N ASP A 74 7.45 16.94 -0.76
CA ASP A 74 8.19 16.62 -1.98
C ASP A 74 7.47 15.59 -2.86
N LEU A 75 7.74 15.61 -4.15
CA LEU A 75 7.35 14.59 -5.11
C LEU A 75 8.60 14.01 -5.78
N VAL A 76 8.91 12.77 -5.51
CA VAL A 76 9.99 12.06 -6.20
C VAL A 76 9.41 10.87 -6.95
N ARG A 77 9.70 10.78 -8.23
CA ARG A 77 9.23 9.63 -9.03
C ARG A 77 10.24 9.16 -10.07
N VAL A 78 10.20 7.86 -10.31
CA VAL A 78 10.84 7.20 -11.44
C VAL A 78 9.81 7.06 -12.56
N ASP A 79 10.11 7.61 -13.74
CA ASP A 79 9.25 7.52 -14.92
C ASP A 79 9.91 6.66 -15.98
N GLU A 80 9.52 5.41 -16.08
CA GLU A 80 10.06 4.42 -17.01
C GLU A 80 9.30 4.28 -18.32
N ARG A 81 8.41 5.22 -18.66
CA ARG A 81 7.69 5.23 -19.95
C ARG A 81 8.60 5.27 -21.18
N ASN A 82 9.83 5.76 -21.05
CA ASN A 82 10.82 5.80 -22.12
C ASN A 82 11.81 4.62 -22.07
N GLY A 83 11.63 3.69 -21.16
CA GLY A 83 12.43 2.49 -20.98
C GLY A 83 12.79 2.26 -19.53
N VAL A 84 12.94 1.00 -19.18
CA VAL A 84 13.29 0.51 -17.84
C VAL A 84 14.77 0.74 -17.56
N PHE A 85 15.09 1.14 -16.32
CA PHE A 85 16.49 1.32 -15.90
C PHE A 85 16.73 0.95 -14.43
N THR A 86 15.73 0.97 -13.57
CA THR A 86 15.91 0.64 -12.16
C THR A 86 16.06 -0.85 -11.90
N ASP A 87 15.66 -1.70 -12.85
CA ASP A 87 15.93 -3.14 -12.84
C ASP A 87 17.45 -3.48 -12.83
N ALA A 88 18.25 -2.56 -13.35
CA ALA A 88 19.70 -2.70 -13.45
C ALA A 88 20.47 -1.68 -12.60
N ILE A 89 19.83 -0.62 -12.12
CA ILE A 89 20.46 0.46 -11.36
C ILE A 89 19.77 0.56 -9.99
N PRO A 90 20.36 0.00 -8.93
CA PRO A 90 19.83 0.12 -7.58
C PRO A 90 19.55 1.58 -7.22
N THR A 91 18.32 1.86 -6.79
CA THR A 91 17.84 3.21 -6.52
C THR A 91 17.35 3.32 -5.07
N THR A 92 17.77 4.38 -4.41
CA THR A 92 17.28 4.77 -3.08
C THR A 92 16.65 6.15 -3.18
N ILE A 93 15.46 6.30 -2.62
CA ILE A 93 14.72 7.56 -2.55
C ILE A 93 14.43 7.84 -1.07
N ASP A 94 14.83 9.02 -0.61
CA ASP A 94 14.59 9.53 0.74
C ASP A 94 13.78 10.83 0.61
N GLY A 95 12.56 10.85 1.16
CA GLY A 95 11.68 12.01 1.18
C GLY A 95 12.20 13.07 2.14
N GLY A 96 12.45 12.66 3.39
CA GLY A 96 13.04 13.53 4.41
C GLY A 96 12.02 14.12 5.39
N ASP A 97 11.95 15.43 5.52
CA ASP A 97 10.98 16.11 6.39
C ASP A 97 9.83 16.68 5.55
N GLY A 98 8.60 16.29 5.81
CA GLY A 98 7.42 16.80 5.10
C GLY A 98 6.47 15.68 4.71
N ASN A 99 5.37 16.01 4.04
CA ASN A 99 4.44 14.98 3.55
C ASN A 99 4.79 14.66 2.10
N ASP A 100 5.54 13.59 1.91
CA ASP A 100 6.16 13.28 0.64
C ASP A 100 5.35 12.30 -0.19
N THR A 101 5.55 12.34 -1.50
CA THR A 101 5.03 11.36 -2.43
C THR A 101 6.19 10.72 -3.18
N LEU A 102 6.42 9.44 -2.91
CA LEU A 102 7.54 8.69 -3.47
C LEU A 102 7.01 7.58 -4.38
N ALA A 103 7.52 7.53 -5.60
CA ALA A 103 7.20 6.45 -6.53
C ALA A 103 8.47 5.85 -7.12
N GLY A 104 8.65 4.57 -6.91
CA GLY A 104 9.74 3.74 -7.44
C GLY A 104 9.63 3.47 -8.93
N GLY A 105 10.37 2.49 -9.41
CA GLY A 105 10.40 2.07 -10.81
C GLY A 105 9.95 0.63 -11.01
N SER A 106 10.67 -0.12 -11.83
CA SER A 106 10.40 -1.55 -12.05
C SER A 106 11.47 -2.46 -11.42
N GLY A 107 12.44 -1.87 -10.73
CA GLY A 107 13.51 -2.58 -10.03
C GLY A 107 13.18 -2.83 -8.57
N ALA A 108 14.20 -3.23 -7.79
CA ALA A 108 14.09 -3.33 -6.34
C ALA A 108 14.64 -2.06 -5.71
N GLU A 109 13.76 -1.18 -5.28
CA GLU A 109 14.10 0.11 -4.70
C GLU A 109 14.16 0.05 -3.17
N THR A 110 14.83 1.05 -2.58
CA THR A 110 14.70 1.36 -1.16
C THR A 110 14.07 2.74 -1.03
N LEU A 111 12.91 2.80 -0.39
CA LEU A 111 12.11 4.01 -0.24
C LEU A 111 12.04 4.37 1.25
N LEU A 112 12.38 5.61 1.58
CA LEU A 112 12.30 6.14 2.94
C LEU A 112 11.36 7.35 2.91
N GLY A 113 10.23 7.29 3.61
CA GLY A 113 9.31 8.42 3.76
C GLY A 113 9.96 9.53 4.55
N GLY A 114 10.26 9.26 5.80
CA GLY A 114 10.95 10.20 6.69
C GLY A 114 10.07 10.70 7.81
N ASN A 115 9.97 12.01 7.98
CA ASN A 115 9.08 12.60 8.97
C ASN A 115 7.89 13.28 8.25
N GLY A 116 6.69 12.95 8.60
CA GLY A 116 5.48 13.51 8.03
C GLY A 116 4.54 12.42 7.53
N ASN A 117 3.45 12.78 6.90
CA ASN A 117 2.48 11.79 6.41
C ASN A 117 2.77 11.52 4.94
N ASP A 118 3.43 10.41 4.67
CA ASP A 118 3.98 10.09 3.37
C ASP A 118 3.09 9.14 2.55
N SER A 119 3.22 9.22 1.24
CA SER A 119 2.61 8.27 0.32
C SER A 119 3.68 7.60 -0.52
N ILE A 120 3.84 6.30 -0.35
CA ILE A 120 4.90 5.52 -0.96
C ILE A 120 4.29 4.45 -1.86
N ASP A 121 4.81 4.37 -3.08
CA ASP A 121 4.47 3.37 -4.07
C ASP A 121 5.78 2.82 -4.65
N GLY A 122 6.05 1.53 -4.42
CA GLY A 122 7.23 0.87 -4.97
C GLY A 122 7.17 0.69 -6.48
N ASN A 123 5.96 0.63 -7.05
CA ASN A 123 5.68 0.15 -8.38
C ASN A 123 6.20 -1.30 -8.56
N GLY A 124 6.79 -1.62 -9.72
CA GLY A 124 7.26 -2.98 -9.98
C GLY A 124 8.58 -3.31 -9.31
N GLY A 125 8.76 -4.59 -9.00
CA GLY A 125 9.96 -5.03 -8.29
C GLY A 125 9.63 -5.69 -6.97
N ASN A 126 10.63 -5.89 -6.12
CA ASN A 126 10.41 -6.27 -4.73
C ASN A 126 11.09 -5.22 -3.88
N ASP A 127 10.31 -4.30 -3.38
CA ASP A 127 10.80 -3.08 -2.78
C ASP A 127 10.92 -3.17 -1.26
N LEU A 128 11.74 -2.30 -0.71
CA LEU A 128 11.86 -2.11 0.72
C LEU A 128 11.45 -0.69 1.08
N ALA A 129 10.31 -0.53 1.75
CA ALA A 129 9.81 0.74 2.21
C ALA A 129 9.98 0.88 3.73
N PHE A 130 10.57 1.99 4.15
CA PHE A 130 10.56 2.49 5.53
C PHE A 130 9.70 3.74 5.52
N MET A 131 8.52 3.68 6.14
CA MET A 131 7.55 4.77 6.01
C MET A 131 7.95 5.95 6.89
N GLY A 132 8.35 5.70 8.13
CA GLY A 132 8.97 6.75 8.95
C GLY A 132 8.15 7.15 10.16
N ALA A 133 8.00 8.44 10.37
CA ALA A 133 7.22 8.97 11.46
C ALA A 133 6.07 9.82 10.93
N GLY A 134 4.85 9.43 11.24
CA GLY A 134 3.62 10.05 10.76
C GLY A 134 2.56 9.01 10.46
N ASP A 135 1.43 9.43 9.95
CA ASP A 135 0.39 8.51 9.49
C ASP A 135 0.57 8.30 7.98
N ASP A 136 1.25 7.22 7.61
CA ASP A 136 1.73 6.99 6.26
C ASP A 136 0.86 6.02 5.46
N VAL A 137 1.02 6.05 4.13
CA VAL A 137 0.32 5.13 3.24
C VAL A 137 1.29 4.48 2.26
N PHE A 138 1.41 3.15 2.34
CA PHE A 138 2.01 2.35 1.27
C PHE A 138 0.92 1.92 0.30
N VAL A 139 1.12 2.18 -0.99
CA VAL A 139 0.18 1.83 -2.06
C VAL A 139 0.75 0.69 -2.87
N TRP A 140 -0.08 -0.30 -3.18
CA TRP A 140 0.21 -1.39 -4.10
C TRP A 140 -0.85 -1.42 -5.20
N ASP A 141 -0.43 -1.44 -6.45
CA ASP A 141 -1.29 -1.51 -7.63
C ASP A 141 -1.03 -2.77 -8.48
N PRO A 142 -1.98 -3.23 -9.30
CA PRO A 142 -1.77 -4.38 -10.18
C PRO A 142 -0.60 -4.20 -11.15
N GLY A 143 0.45 -4.97 -10.94
CA GLY A 143 1.71 -4.87 -11.68
C GLY A 143 2.92 -4.71 -10.79
N ASP A 144 2.68 -4.34 -9.53
CA ASP A 144 3.73 -4.21 -8.53
C ASP A 144 4.21 -5.58 -8.04
N GLY A 145 5.31 -5.57 -7.34
CA GLY A 145 5.97 -6.77 -6.86
C GLY A 145 5.54 -7.22 -5.46
N SER A 146 6.41 -8.01 -4.84
CA SER A 146 6.24 -8.45 -3.45
C SER A 146 7.15 -7.64 -2.56
N ASP A 147 6.58 -6.80 -1.70
CA ASP A 147 7.32 -5.78 -0.99
C ASP A 147 7.44 -6.06 0.50
N THR A 148 8.46 -5.47 1.09
CA THR A 148 8.64 -5.41 2.54
C THR A 148 8.39 -3.99 3.00
N VAL A 149 7.45 -3.82 3.95
CA VAL A 149 7.02 -2.51 4.45
C VAL A 149 7.25 -2.44 5.95
N GLU A 150 7.98 -1.43 6.38
CA GLU A 150 8.21 -1.06 7.77
C GLU A 150 7.48 0.27 8.03
N GLY A 151 6.32 0.23 8.72
CA GLY A 151 5.51 1.41 9.03
C GLY A 151 6.26 2.36 9.95
N GLN A 152 6.85 1.83 11.01
CA GLN A 152 7.60 2.53 12.04
C GLN A 152 6.70 3.30 13.01
N ASP A 153 6.83 4.65 13.14
CA ASP A 153 6.13 5.44 14.17
C ASP A 153 4.86 6.10 13.58
N GLY A 154 3.67 5.73 14.03
CA GLY A 154 2.44 6.38 13.58
C GLY A 154 1.22 5.48 13.53
N THR A 155 0.32 5.79 12.63
CA THR A 155 -0.81 4.92 12.26
C THR A 155 -0.80 4.69 10.76
N ASP A 156 -0.19 3.60 10.37
CA ASP A 156 0.18 3.37 8.98
C ASP A 156 -0.80 2.48 8.25
N THR A 157 -0.93 2.73 6.97
CA THR A 157 -1.88 2.03 6.11
C THR A 157 -1.17 1.36 4.94
N MET A 158 -1.36 0.06 4.79
CA MET A 158 -1.13 -0.62 3.52
C MET A 158 -2.43 -0.60 2.71
N ARG A 159 -2.44 0.11 1.60
CA ARG A 159 -3.53 0.12 0.62
C ARG A 159 -3.19 -0.81 -0.52
N PHE A 160 -3.93 -1.88 -0.65
CA PHE A 160 -3.75 -2.87 -1.70
C PHE A 160 -4.92 -2.79 -2.69
N ASN A 161 -4.65 -2.41 -3.92
CA ASN A 161 -5.64 -2.37 -4.97
C ASN A 161 -5.64 -3.70 -5.73
N GLY A 162 -6.76 -4.39 -5.75
CA GLY A 162 -6.97 -5.61 -6.52
C GLY A 162 -7.14 -5.34 -8.01
N ALA A 163 -7.60 -6.33 -8.74
CA ALA A 163 -7.84 -6.24 -10.17
C ALA A 163 -9.28 -6.68 -10.50
N ASN A 164 -9.75 -6.43 -11.73
CA ASN A 164 -11.07 -6.90 -12.19
C ASN A 164 -11.02 -8.39 -12.61
N VAL A 165 -10.53 -9.26 -11.73
CA VAL A 165 -10.48 -10.72 -11.90
C VAL A 165 -10.68 -11.38 -10.53
N ALA A 166 -11.16 -12.62 -10.50
CA ALA A 166 -11.29 -13.33 -9.24
C ALA A 166 -9.93 -13.53 -8.55
N GLU A 167 -9.83 -13.14 -7.30
CA GLU A 167 -8.61 -13.17 -6.50
C GLU A 167 -8.80 -13.95 -5.19
N HIS A 168 -7.75 -14.63 -4.77
CA HIS A 168 -7.69 -15.20 -3.42
C HIS A 168 -6.65 -14.44 -2.61
N VAL A 169 -7.13 -13.79 -1.57
CA VAL A 169 -6.31 -13.00 -0.64
C VAL A 169 -6.32 -13.67 0.73
N ASP A 170 -5.14 -13.82 1.33
CA ASP A 170 -4.95 -14.40 2.66
C ASP A 170 -4.11 -13.46 3.53
N LEU A 171 -4.67 -13.04 4.65
CA LEU A 171 -4.00 -12.27 5.68
C LEU A 171 -3.67 -13.19 6.84
N SER A 172 -2.40 -13.34 7.17
CA SER A 172 -1.93 -14.22 8.23
C SER A 172 -0.77 -13.62 9.01
N ALA A 173 -0.67 -13.96 10.30
CA ALA A 173 0.46 -13.56 11.12
C ALA A 173 1.70 -14.41 10.79
N ASN A 174 2.84 -13.75 10.62
CA ASN A 174 4.16 -14.36 10.50
C ASN A 174 5.05 -13.83 11.64
N GLY A 175 4.90 -14.40 12.83
CA GLY A 175 5.45 -13.82 14.06
C GLY A 175 4.72 -12.53 14.43
N ASN A 176 5.45 -11.42 14.52
CA ASN A 176 4.87 -10.10 14.74
C ASN A 176 4.60 -9.32 13.44
N ARG A 177 4.83 -9.92 12.29
CA ARG A 177 4.62 -9.31 10.98
C ARG A 177 3.32 -9.81 10.35
N LEU A 178 2.68 -8.98 9.54
CA LEU A 178 1.61 -9.39 8.67
C LEU A 178 2.21 -9.99 7.39
N ARG A 179 1.72 -11.17 7.00
CA ARG A 179 1.84 -11.68 5.66
C ARG A 179 0.49 -11.48 4.95
N PHE A 180 0.47 -10.62 3.94
CA PHE A 180 -0.64 -10.49 3.01
C PHE A 180 -0.26 -11.21 1.71
N PHE A 181 -1.05 -12.22 1.34
CA PHE A 181 -0.81 -13.01 0.14
C PHE A 181 -1.97 -12.85 -0.84
N ARG A 182 -1.65 -12.70 -2.11
CA ARG A 182 -2.59 -12.70 -3.23
C ARG A 182 -2.15 -13.75 -4.25
N ASP A 183 -3.06 -14.64 -4.68
CA ASP A 183 -2.75 -15.73 -5.61
C ASP A 183 -2.47 -15.25 -7.05
N VAL A 184 -3.18 -14.23 -7.52
CA VAL A 184 -2.91 -13.62 -8.83
C VAL A 184 -1.54 -12.97 -8.80
N ALA A 185 -0.68 -13.37 -9.73
CA ALA A 185 0.74 -13.02 -9.81
C ALA A 185 1.61 -13.52 -8.62
N ASN A 186 1.03 -14.27 -7.66
CA ASN A 186 1.74 -14.82 -6.49
C ASN A 186 2.44 -13.72 -5.65
N ILE A 187 1.71 -12.68 -5.31
CA ILE A 187 2.21 -11.53 -4.55
C ILE A 187 2.22 -11.84 -3.05
N THR A 188 3.28 -11.45 -2.39
CA THR A 188 3.37 -11.51 -0.92
C THR A 188 3.91 -10.19 -0.40
N MET A 189 3.09 -9.48 0.39
CA MET A 189 3.54 -8.35 1.18
C MET A 189 3.96 -8.84 2.56
N ASP A 190 5.06 -8.34 3.07
CA ASP A 190 5.58 -8.61 4.42
C ASP A 190 5.69 -7.28 5.17
N THR A 191 4.80 -7.04 6.15
CA THR A 191 4.71 -5.72 6.80
C THR A 191 4.86 -5.81 8.31
N ALA A 192 5.49 -4.80 8.92
CA ALA A 192 5.53 -4.57 10.36
C ALA A 192 5.28 -3.08 10.65
N GLY A 193 4.71 -2.75 11.82
CA GLY A 193 4.36 -1.38 12.16
C GLY A 193 3.28 -0.80 11.22
N VAL A 194 2.38 -1.63 10.69
CA VAL A 194 1.25 -1.21 9.86
C VAL A 194 -0.04 -1.59 10.59
N GLU A 195 -0.81 -0.60 11.00
CA GLU A 195 -2.01 -0.79 11.83
C GLU A 195 -3.26 -1.04 10.99
N ARG A 196 -3.22 -0.62 9.73
CA ARG A 196 -4.39 -0.69 8.86
C ARG A 196 -4.07 -1.32 7.51
N VAL A 197 -4.95 -2.23 7.09
CA VAL A 197 -4.95 -2.78 5.73
C VAL A 197 -6.24 -2.36 5.04
N ASP A 198 -6.12 -1.68 3.91
CA ASP A 198 -7.22 -1.36 3.00
C ASP A 198 -7.07 -2.22 1.73
N PHE A 199 -7.89 -3.23 1.58
CA PHE A 199 -7.98 -4.02 0.36
C PHE A 199 -9.18 -3.58 -0.46
N ASN A 200 -8.95 -3.08 -1.67
CA ASN A 200 -9.97 -2.73 -2.65
C ASN A 200 -10.10 -3.89 -3.65
N ALA A 201 -11.16 -4.67 -3.55
CA ALA A 201 -11.36 -5.88 -4.35
C ALA A 201 -11.63 -5.56 -5.83
N LEU A 202 -12.33 -4.47 -6.10
CA LEU A 202 -12.74 -3.94 -7.41
C LEU A 202 -13.74 -4.84 -8.11
N GLY A 203 -13.32 -5.84 -8.87
CA GLY A 203 -14.25 -6.70 -9.58
C GLY A 203 -13.72 -8.09 -9.83
N GLY A 204 -14.63 -9.04 -9.79
CA GLY A 204 -14.35 -10.48 -9.83
C GLY A 204 -15.09 -11.18 -8.70
N ALA A 205 -15.04 -12.50 -8.66
CA ALA A 205 -15.56 -13.25 -7.53
C ALA A 205 -14.42 -13.50 -6.54
N ASP A 206 -14.25 -12.61 -5.59
CA ASP A 206 -13.09 -12.59 -4.72
C ASP A 206 -13.27 -13.42 -3.45
N SER A 207 -12.19 -13.96 -2.95
CA SER A 207 -12.17 -14.67 -1.68
C SER A 207 -11.08 -14.09 -0.78
N VAL A 208 -11.48 -13.38 0.27
CA VAL A 208 -10.58 -12.77 1.25
C VAL A 208 -10.65 -13.55 2.55
N THR A 209 -9.52 -14.07 2.99
CA THR A 209 -9.40 -14.77 4.27
C THR A 209 -8.59 -13.90 5.24
N VAL A 210 -9.20 -13.57 6.37
CA VAL A 210 -8.53 -12.91 7.50
C VAL A 210 -8.40 -13.93 8.62
N ASN A 211 -7.16 -14.32 8.88
CA ASN A 211 -6.83 -15.24 9.99
C ASN A 211 -6.62 -14.45 11.30
N ASP A 212 -6.35 -15.15 12.38
CA ASP A 212 -5.93 -14.54 13.63
C ASP A 212 -4.62 -13.76 13.42
N LEU A 213 -4.69 -12.45 13.59
CA LEU A 213 -3.54 -11.53 13.48
C LEU A 213 -3.03 -11.07 14.85
N THR A 214 -3.40 -11.76 15.93
CA THR A 214 -2.89 -11.48 17.28
C THR A 214 -1.36 -11.50 17.30
N GLY A 215 -0.77 -10.42 17.80
CA GLY A 215 0.69 -10.26 17.90
C GLY A 215 1.31 -9.50 16.73
N THR A 216 0.53 -9.17 15.68
CA THR A 216 0.91 -8.17 14.68
C THR A 216 0.42 -6.79 15.11
N ASP A 217 0.85 -5.75 14.41
CA ASP A 217 0.40 -4.36 14.67
C ASP A 217 -0.97 -4.07 14.06
N VAL A 218 -1.45 -4.92 13.13
CA VAL A 218 -2.72 -4.72 12.42
C VAL A 218 -3.92 -4.73 13.37
N ASN A 219 -4.62 -3.63 13.45
CA ASN A 219 -5.82 -3.49 14.28
C ASN A 219 -7.10 -3.26 13.46
N LEU A 220 -6.97 -2.93 12.16
CA LEU A 220 -8.09 -2.71 11.25
C LEU A 220 -7.80 -3.30 9.87
N VAL A 221 -8.72 -4.12 9.38
CA VAL A 221 -8.76 -4.56 7.97
C VAL A 221 -10.05 -4.05 7.35
N ASN A 222 -9.95 -3.24 6.31
CA ASN A 222 -11.08 -2.86 5.47
C ASN A 222 -11.01 -3.68 4.17
N VAL A 223 -12.11 -4.31 3.83
CA VAL A 223 -12.33 -4.99 2.53
C VAL A 223 -13.40 -4.22 1.81
N ASP A 224 -13.03 -3.49 0.77
CA ASP A 224 -13.96 -2.70 -0.04
C ASP A 224 -14.35 -3.48 -1.30
N LEU A 225 -15.65 -3.82 -1.40
CA LEU A 225 -16.25 -4.59 -2.50
C LEU A 225 -16.84 -3.68 -3.59
N ALA A 226 -16.51 -2.39 -3.57
CA ALA A 226 -16.92 -1.49 -4.64
C ALA A 226 -16.17 -1.80 -5.95
N SER A 227 -16.89 -1.85 -7.06
CA SER A 227 -16.37 -2.17 -8.40
C SER A 227 -15.35 -1.17 -8.95
N THR A 228 -15.15 -0.04 -8.28
CA THR A 228 -14.20 1.01 -8.68
C THR A 228 -13.63 1.70 -7.45
N LEU A 229 -12.38 2.13 -7.50
CA LEU A 229 -11.74 2.88 -6.43
C LEU A 229 -12.56 4.11 -6.04
N GLY A 230 -12.89 4.22 -4.74
CA GLY A 230 -13.73 5.29 -4.20
C GLY A 230 -15.20 5.23 -4.65
N GLY A 231 -15.61 4.15 -5.29
CA GLY A 231 -16.99 3.86 -5.64
C GLY A 231 -17.81 3.44 -4.41
N THR A 232 -19.11 3.21 -4.62
CA THR A 232 -20.03 2.74 -3.58
C THR A 232 -20.99 1.66 -4.08
N THR A 233 -20.72 1.13 -5.26
CA THR A 233 -21.55 0.10 -5.92
C THR A 233 -20.68 -1.13 -6.15
N GLY A 234 -21.16 -2.28 -5.76
CA GLY A 234 -20.51 -3.56 -6.04
C GLY A 234 -20.47 -3.90 -7.54
N ASP A 235 -19.89 -5.01 -7.88
CA ASP A 235 -19.65 -5.44 -9.26
C ASP A 235 -20.66 -6.50 -9.77
N GLY A 236 -21.57 -6.96 -8.89
CA GLY A 236 -22.59 -7.98 -9.18
C GLY A 236 -22.07 -9.40 -9.14
N GLN A 237 -20.81 -9.62 -8.75
CA GLN A 237 -20.24 -10.94 -8.55
C GLN A 237 -20.44 -11.41 -7.09
N THR A 238 -20.01 -12.62 -6.78
CA THR A 238 -20.12 -13.16 -5.42
C THR A 238 -18.77 -13.08 -4.74
N ASP A 239 -18.67 -12.22 -3.74
CA ASP A 239 -17.48 -12.11 -2.92
C ASP A 239 -17.64 -12.89 -1.61
N ARG A 240 -16.53 -13.46 -1.18
CA ARG A 240 -16.48 -14.30 0.00
C ARG A 240 -15.45 -13.76 0.97
N ILE A 241 -15.90 -13.27 2.11
CA ILE A 241 -15.03 -12.84 3.19
C ILE A 241 -15.06 -13.92 4.28
N VAL A 242 -13.92 -14.54 4.54
CA VAL A 242 -13.72 -15.55 5.57
C VAL A 242 -13.00 -14.90 6.74
N VAL A 243 -13.56 -15.00 7.91
CA VAL A 243 -12.92 -14.57 9.16
C VAL A 243 -12.72 -15.80 10.03
N ASN A 244 -11.47 -16.11 10.30
CA ASN A 244 -11.11 -17.17 11.23
C ASN A 244 -10.87 -16.56 12.62
N ALA A 245 -11.66 -16.98 13.61
CA ALA A 245 -11.49 -16.62 15.01
C ALA A 245 -10.23 -17.27 15.59
N THR A 246 -10.01 -17.15 16.89
CA THR A 246 -8.89 -17.79 17.55
C THR A 246 -9.20 -19.24 17.96
N ASN A 247 -8.26 -19.94 18.58
CA ASN A 247 -8.54 -21.22 19.24
C ASN A 247 -8.91 -21.03 20.73
N GLY A 248 -9.11 -19.82 21.19
CA GLY A 248 -9.54 -19.45 22.53
C GLY A 248 -11.03 -19.15 22.60
N ASP A 249 -11.52 -18.74 23.78
CA ASP A 249 -12.88 -18.29 23.95
C ASP A 249 -13.04 -16.87 23.38
N ASP A 250 -13.79 -16.71 22.30
CA ASP A 250 -13.96 -15.44 21.60
C ASP A 250 -15.32 -14.79 21.87
N ALA A 251 -15.35 -13.47 21.96
CA ALA A 251 -16.57 -12.68 22.09
C ALA A 251 -16.78 -11.80 20.85
N ILE A 252 -17.43 -12.38 19.84
CA ILE A 252 -17.52 -11.79 18.50
C ILE A 252 -18.80 -10.97 18.37
N ASP A 253 -18.67 -9.76 17.83
CA ASP A 253 -19.79 -8.86 17.54
C ASP A 253 -19.84 -8.55 16.04
N ILE A 254 -20.96 -8.87 15.40
CA ILE A 254 -21.22 -8.53 14.00
C ILE A 254 -22.33 -7.49 13.95
N SER A 255 -22.04 -6.34 13.35
CA SER A 255 -22.96 -5.21 13.27
C SER A 255 -22.84 -4.47 11.93
N GLY A 256 -23.84 -3.67 11.61
CA GLY A 256 -23.83 -2.84 10.40
C GLY A 256 -25.04 -3.01 9.49
N ASP A 257 -24.92 -2.47 8.29
CA ASP A 257 -25.95 -2.47 7.24
C ASP A 257 -25.34 -2.78 5.87
N ALA A 258 -26.13 -2.70 4.80
CA ALA A 258 -25.67 -2.94 3.43
C ALA A 258 -24.60 -1.96 2.89
N ARG A 259 -24.15 -1.00 3.68
CA ARG A 259 -23.02 -0.11 3.33
C ARG A 259 -21.74 -0.55 4.00
N VAL A 260 -21.85 -1.02 5.25
CA VAL A 260 -20.70 -1.44 6.04
C VAL A 260 -21.15 -2.54 7.01
N VAL A 261 -20.47 -3.68 6.93
CA VAL A 261 -20.57 -4.76 7.94
C VAL A 261 -19.25 -4.79 8.72
N LYS A 262 -19.36 -4.78 10.06
CA LYS A 262 -18.21 -4.83 10.97
C LYS A 262 -18.21 -6.13 11.73
N VAL A 263 -17.05 -6.78 11.78
CA VAL A 263 -16.74 -7.88 12.69
C VAL A 263 -15.76 -7.37 13.74
N GLY A 264 -16.18 -7.37 14.99
CA GLY A 264 -15.39 -6.93 16.15
C GLY A 264 -15.25 -8.05 17.17
N GLY A 265 -14.39 -7.80 18.18
CA GLY A 265 -14.10 -8.79 19.23
C GLY A 265 -12.95 -9.72 18.91
N LEU A 266 -12.39 -9.62 17.72
CA LEU A 266 -11.18 -10.30 17.25
C LEU A 266 -10.03 -9.30 17.02
N ALA A 267 -8.83 -9.78 16.85
CA ALA A 267 -7.70 -9.03 16.34
C ALA A 267 -7.40 -9.49 14.90
N PRO A 268 -7.62 -8.63 13.90
CA PRO A 268 -8.07 -7.22 13.94
C PRO A 268 -9.60 -7.04 13.97
N THR A 269 -10.07 -5.80 14.05
CA THR A 269 -11.42 -5.44 13.60
C THR A 269 -11.48 -5.52 12.08
N ILE A 270 -12.52 -6.16 11.53
CA ILE A 270 -12.73 -6.24 10.08
C ILE A 270 -13.94 -5.38 9.70
N LYS A 271 -13.83 -4.62 8.61
CA LYS A 271 -14.95 -3.91 7.98
C LYS A 271 -15.07 -4.33 6.54
N ILE A 272 -16.26 -4.77 6.16
CA ILE A 272 -16.64 -5.07 4.78
C ILE A 272 -17.45 -3.86 4.31
N LEU A 273 -16.92 -3.14 3.33
CA LEU A 273 -17.52 -1.95 2.76
C LEU A 273 -18.25 -2.31 1.47
N HIS A 274 -19.41 -1.69 1.25
CA HIS A 274 -20.25 -1.81 0.05
C HIS A 274 -20.63 -3.25 -0.32
N PRO A 275 -20.99 -4.13 0.65
CA PRO A 275 -21.41 -5.48 0.34
C PRO A 275 -22.70 -5.48 -0.49
N GLU A 276 -22.84 -6.44 -1.39
CA GLU A 276 -24.06 -6.73 -2.15
C GLU A 276 -24.83 -7.88 -1.47
N PRO A 277 -25.90 -7.60 -0.72
CA PRO A 277 -26.54 -8.60 0.13
C PRO A 277 -27.05 -9.88 -0.59
N ALA A 278 -27.33 -9.76 -1.89
CA ALA A 278 -27.78 -10.88 -2.70
C ALA A 278 -26.65 -11.80 -3.16
N ASN A 279 -25.43 -11.26 -3.23
CA ASN A 279 -24.26 -11.92 -3.82
C ASN A 279 -23.22 -12.25 -2.76
N ASP A 280 -22.88 -11.31 -1.87
CA ASP A 280 -21.72 -11.43 -1.01
C ASP A 280 -22.02 -12.13 0.31
N ARG A 281 -20.98 -12.78 0.83
CA ARG A 281 -21.10 -13.54 2.06
C ARG A 281 -19.94 -13.33 3.01
N LEU A 282 -20.28 -13.26 4.29
CA LEU A 282 -19.36 -13.33 5.40
C LEU A 282 -19.42 -14.75 5.99
N GLU A 283 -18.30 -15.44 6.01
CA GLU A 283 -18.14 -16.73 6.68
C GLU A 283 -17.28 -16.53 7.92
N LEU A 284 -17.87 -16.76 9.09
CA LEU A 284 -17.17 -16.74 10.37
C LEU A 284 -16.90 -18.20 10.79
N ASN A 285 -15.64 -18.54 10.97
CA ASN A 285 -15.21 -19.83 11.53
C ASN A 285 -14.77 -19.62 12.98
N THR A 286 -15.47 -20.23 13.93
CA THR A 286 -15.19 -20.06 15.36
C THR A 286 -14.02 -20.90 15.85
N LEU A 287 -13.63 -21.94 15.11
CA LEU A 287 -12.52 -22.85 15.38
C LEU A 287 -12.69 -23.62 16.71
N ALA A 288 -11.91 -23.33 17.74
CA ALA A 288 -11.95 -24.02 19.02
C ALA A 288 -12.15 -22.99 20.14
N GLY A 289 -12.75 -23.41 21.24
CA GLY A 289 -13.07 -22.54 22.37
C GLY A 289 -14.55 -22.61 22.74
N THR A 290 -14.96 -21.71 23.62
CA THR A 290 -16.36 -21.46 23.95
C THR A 290 -16.71 -20.05 23.53
N ASP A 291 -17.16 -19.93 22.29
CA ASP A 291 -17.34 -18.64 21.65
C ASP A 291 -18.73 -18.08 21.88
N SER A 292 -18.82 -16.77 21.90
CA SER A 292 -20.09 -16.05 21.92
C SER A 292 -20.21 -15.14 20.69
N LEU A 293 -21.33 -15.25 19.98
CA LEU A 293 -21.62 -14.45 18.81
C LEU A 293 -22.81 -13.53 19.08
N ASN A 294 -22.62 -12.22 18.93
CA ASN A 294 -23.67 -11.22 18.97
C ASN A 294 -23.90 -10.62 17.57
N THR A 295 -25.12 -10.74 17.04
CA THR A 295 -25.53 -10.20 15.74
C THR A 295 -26.67 -9.19 15.84
N ILE A 296 -27.04 -8.75 17.05
CA ILE A 296 -28.18 -7.83 17.28
C ILE A 296 -28.02 -6.51 16.52
N GLY A 297 -26.78 -6.06 16.32
CA GLY A 297 -26.47 -4.84 15.57
C GLY A 297 -26.43 -5.01 14.05
N LEU A 298 -26.58 -6.22 13.52
CA LEU A 298 -26.56 -6.50 12.09
C LEU A 298 -27.96 -6.31 11.49
N ALA A 299 -28.12 -5.41 10.53
CA ALA A 299 -29.38 -5.22 9.84
C ALA A 299 -29.74 -6.44 8.98
N THR A 300 -31.02 -6.80 8.97
CA THR A 300 -31.50 -7.91 8.13
C THR A 300 -31.16 -7.66 6.66
N GLY A 301 -30.51 -8.64 6.02
CA GLY A 301 -30.10 -8.55 4.63
C GLY A 301 -28.92 -7.59 4.39
N ALA A 302 -28.09 -7.32 5.38
CA ALA A 302 -26.86 -6.54 5.19
C ALA A 302 -25.81 -7.33 4.39
N ILE A 303 -25.68 -8.61 4.65
CA ILE A 303 -24.79 -9.57 3.99
C ILE A 303 -25.33 -11.00 4.27
N GLN A 304 -24.97 -11.98 3.45
CA GLN A 304 -25.23 -13.39 3.79
C GLN A 304 -24.23 -13.85 4.85
N LEU A 305 -24.69 -14.17 6.05
CA LEU A 305 -23.84 -14.60 7.15
C LEU A 305 -23.85 -16.13 7.28
N PHE A 306 -22.67 -16.74 7.29
CA PHE A 306 -22.46 -18.16 7.57
C PHE A 306 -21.62 -18.30 8.85
N LEU A 307 -22.04 -19.20 9.73
CA LEU A 307 -21.29 -19.62 10.91
C LEU A 307 -20.88 -21.06 10.73
N ASP A 308 -19.59 -21.33 10.75
CA ASP A 308 -19.01 -22.67 10.53
C ASP A 308 -19.65 -23.38 9.30
N SER A 309 -19.77 -22.64 8.20
CA SER A 309 -20.39 -23.04 6.94
C SER A 309 -21.92 -23.24 6.99
N ILE A 310 -22.59 -22.83 8.07
CA ILE A 310 -24.05 -22.89 8.22
C ILE A 310 -24.62 -21.50 8.05
N LEU A 311 -25.54 -21.32 7.09
CA LEU A 311 -26.24 -20.04 6.90
C LEU A 311 -27.03 -19.64 8.16
N VAL A 312 -26.75 -18.44 8.65
CA VAL A 312 -27.49 -17.84 9.78
C VAL A 312 -28.73 -17.13 9.21
N PRO A 313 -29.96 -17.49 9.68
CA PRO A 313 -31.22 -16.95 9.15
C PRO A 313 -31.38 -15.43 9.33
#